data_e355ae18944949049aa25c84f1f183a9
#
_entry.id   e355ae18944949049aa25c84f1f183a9
#
_cell.length_a   1.000
_cell.length_b   1.000
_cell.length_c   1.000
_cell.angle_alpha   90.00
_cell.angle_beta   90.00
_cell.angle_gamma   90.00
#
_symmetry.space_group_name_H-M   'P 1'
#
loop_
_entity.id
_entity.type
_entity.pdbx_description
1 polymer ?
#
loop_
_entity_poly.entity_id
_entity_poly.type
_entity_poly.pdbx_seq_one_letter_code
_entity_poly.pdbx_strand_id
1 'polypeptide(L)'
;MKDAHDGMSDAFRAMLESPGYSIYYHAPTVIMIVGNTASRFKEIDCSLCAQNMMLAAHAFGIGSCWIGSTEVVYENRELMAGFRIPEGYSPVGTIVFGYPDETPEVHDKHPAKVTWVK
;
A
#
# COMPACT_ATOMS: atom_id res chain seq x y z
N MET A 1 8.42 7.40 24.40
CA MET A 1 8.02 6.66 23.20
C MET A 1 6.55 6.34 23.37
N LYS A 2 5.66 7.00 22.62
CA LYS A 2 4.24 6.58 22.58
C LYS A 2 4.21 5.32 21.73
N ASP A 3 3.68 4.25 22.31
CA ASP A 3 3.53 2.98 21.62
C ASP A 3 2.67 3.17 20.38
N ALA A 4 3.22 2.85 19.19
CA ALA A 4 2.54 2.88 17.90
C ALA A 4 1.34 1.91 17.81
N HIS A 5 0.98 1.28 18.93
CA HIS A 5 -0.08 0.28 19.05
C HIS A 5 -1.40 0.81 19.63
N ASP A 6 -1.48 2.09 19.97
CA ASP A 6 -2.59 2.64 20.75
C ASP A 6 -3.89 2.94 19.96
N GLY A 7 -4.03 2.39 18.76
CA GLY A 7 -5.25 2.51 17.94
C GLY A 7 -5.64 1.24 17.17
N MET A 8 -4.90 0.16 17.37
CA MET A 8 -5.14 -1.09 16.65
C MET A 8 -6.21 -1.93 17.35
N SER A 9 -7.25 -2.35 16.61
CA SER A 9 -8.27 -3.25 17.18
C SER A 9 -7.66 -4.60 17.59
N ASP A 10 -8.21 -5.22 18.63
CA ASP A 10 -7.75 -6.54 19.09
C ASP A 10 -7.86 -7.60 17.99
N ALA A 11 -8.87 -7.49 17.12
CA ALA A 11 -9.05 -8.38 15.98
C ALA A 11 -7.92 -8.24 14.96
N PHE A 12 -7.44 -7.02 14.69
CA PHE A 12 -6.33 -6.77 13.77
C PHE A 12 -5.01 -7.27 14.36
N ARG A 13 -4.81 -7.09 15.66
CA ARG A 13 -3.64 -7.63 16.39
C ARG A 13 -3.61 -9.16 16.33
N ALA A 14 -4.72 -9.81 16.60
CA ALA A 14 -4.84 -11.27 16.52
C ALA A 14 -4.57 -11.81 15.12
N MET A 15 -4.97 -11.05 14.08
CA MET A 15 -4.67 -11.39 12.69
C MET A 15 -3.16 -11.32 12.40
N LEU A 16 -2.47 -10.27 12.87
CA LEU A 16 -1.02 -10.12 12.69
C LEU A 16 -0.21 -11.22 13.39
N GLU A 17 -0.71 -11.70 14.54
CA GLU A 17 -0.07 -12.74 15.35
C GLU A 17 -0.44 -14.16 14.88
N SER A 18 -1.34 -14.31 13.91
CA SER A 18 -1.77 -15.62 13.44
C SER A 18 -0.66 -16.37 12.68
N PRO A 19 -0.47 -17.68 12.94
CA PRO A 19 0.49 -18.48 12.18
C PRO A 19 0.19 -18.47 10.69
N GLY A 20 1.20 -18.16 9.87
CA GLY A 20 1.06 -18.10 8.41
C GLY A 20 0.52 -16.77 7.86
N TYR A 21 0.25 -15.78 8.72
CA TYR A 21 -0.07 -14.43 8.23
C TYR A 21 1.13 -13.83 7.50
N SER A 22 0.86 -13.27 6.34
CA SER A 22 1.82 -12.46 5.58
C SER A 22 1.20 -11.11 5.30
N ILE A 23 1.89 -10.03 5.70
CA ILE A 23 1.43 -8.65 5.46
C ILE A 23 1.23 -8.38 3.96
N TYR A 24 1.91 -9.12 3.11
CA TYR A 24 1.83 -9.04 1.65
C TYR A 24 0.98 -10.15 1.02
N TYR A 25 0.22 -10.91 1.83
CA TYR A 25 -0.69 -11.96 1.37
C TYR A 25 -0.03 -13.00 0.46
N HIS A 26 1.26 -13.27 0.66
CA HIS A 26 2.05 -14.17 -0.20
C HIS A 26 2.05 -13.79 -1.69
N ALA A 27 1.80 -12.52 -2.00
CA ALA A 27 1.83 -12.04 -3.38
C ALA A 27 3.24 -12.21 -3.99
N PRO A 28 3.34 -12.62 -5.27
CA PRO A 28 4.62 -12.90 -5.90
C PRO A 28 5.47 -11.66 -6.14
N THR A 29 4.85 -10.47 -6.18
CA THR A 29 5.56 -9.21 -6.41
C THR A 29 5.09 -8.15 -5.42
N VAL A 30 6.05 -7.52 -4.77
CA VAL A 30 5.84 -6.40 -3.85
C VAL A 30 6.62 -5.20 -4.38
N ILE A 31 5.94 -4.08 -4.59
CA ILE A 31 6.56 -2.83 -5.03
C ILE A 31 6.36 -1.77 -3.95
N MET A 32 7.46 -1.29 -3.41
CA MET A 32 7.48 -0.16 -2.49
C MET A 32 7.76 1.12 -3.28
N ILE A 33 6.89 2.10 -3.16
CA ILE A 33 7.05 3.40 -3.80
C ILE A 33 7.70 4.34 -2.80
N VAL A 34 8.80 4.92 -3.21
CA VAL A 34 9.57 5.86 -2.40
C VAL A 34 9.58 7.24 -3.05
N GLY A 35 9.48 8.26 -2.24
CA GLY A 35 9.48 9.64 -2.71
C GLY A 35 10.60 10.47 -2.07
N ASN A 36 11.01 11.52 -2.79
CA ASN A 36 12.03 12.45 -2.32
C ASN A 36 11.53 13.23 -1.09
N THR A 37 12.24 13.13 0.01
CA THR A 37 11.87 13.76 1.29
C THR A 37 11.89 15.29 1.24
N ALA A 38 12.61 15.88 0.28
CA ALA A 38 12.62 17.33 0.06
C ALA A 38 11.40 17.85 -0.73
N SER A 39 10.64 16.96 -1.38
CA SER A 39 9.43 17.35 -2.10
C SER A 39 8.24 17.49 -1.16
N ARG A 40 7.60 18.65 -1.21
CA ARG A 40 6.32 18.88 -0.50
C ARG A 40 5.14 18.09 -1.08
N PHE A 41 5.29 17.53 -2.28
CA PHE A 41 4.26 16.76 -2.99
C PHE A 41 4.54 15.27 -2.99
N LYS A 42 5.50 14.80 -2.21
CA LYS A 42 5.99 13.43 -2.18
C LYS A 42 4.85 12.41 -2.11
N GLU A 43 3.95 12.56 -1.16
CA GLU A 43 2.83 11.63 -0.95
C GLU A 43 1.84 11.67 -2.11
N ILE A 44 1.58 12.85 -2.66
CA ILE A 44 0.65 13.03 -3.79
C ILE A 44 1.23 12.38 -5.05
N ASP A 45 2.48 12.69 -5.39
CA ASP A 45 3.14 12.17 -6.59
C ASP A 45 3.24 10.64 -6.55
N CYS A 46 3.61 10.10 -5.39
CA CYS A 46 3.71 8.65 -5.20
C CYS A 46 2.34 7.97 -5.27
N SER A 47 1.29 8.59 -4.74
CA SER A 47 -0.07 8.05 -4.80
C SER A 47 -0.62 8.03 -6.23
N LEU A 48 -0.35 9.08 -7.02
CA LEU A 48 -0.72 9.13 -8.43
C LEU A 48 0.05 8.08 -9.24
N CYS A 49 1.34 7.89 -8.97
CA CYS A 49 2.15 6.83 -9.56
C CYS A 49 1.56 5.45 -9.24
N ALA A 50 1.22 5.20 -7.97
CA ALA A 50 0.59 3.96 -7.53
C ALA A 50 -0.68 3.64 -8.30
N GLN A 51 -1.59 4.62 -8.43
CA GLN A 51 -2.84 4.44 -9.15
C GLN A 51 -2.61 4.09 -10.63
N ASN A 52 -1.67 4.76 -11.29
CA ASN A 52 -1.31 4.44 -12.68
C ASN A 52 -0.77 3.02 -12.81
N MET A 53 0.08 2.58 -11.87
CA MET A 53 0.61 1.20 -11.86
C MET A 53 -0.51 0.17 -11.70
N MET A 54 -1.46 0.41 -10.80
CA MET A 54 -2.58 -0.50 -10.55
C MET A 54 -3.52 -0.59 -11.78
N LEU A 55 -3.80 0.54 -12.45
CA LEU A 55 -4.59 0.56 -13.67
C LEU A 55 -3.89 -0.15 -14.82
N ALA A 56 -2.59 0.07 -14.99
CA ALA A 56 -1.80 -0.62 -16.01
C ALA A 56 -1.76 -2.13 -15.75
N ALA A 57 -1.55 -2.55 -14.51
CA ALA A 57 -1.59 -3.97 -14.13
C ALA A 57 -2.92 -4.62 -14.48
N HIS A 58 -4.03 -3.95 -14.16
CA HIS A 58 -5.38 -4.43 -14.50
C HIS A 58 -5.56 -4.64 -16.01
N ALA A 59 -5.04 -3.72 -16.83
CA ALA A 59 -5.09 -3.84 -18.30
C ALA A 59 -4.33 -5.08 -18.84
N PHE A 60 -3.35 -5.57 -18.08
CA PHE A 60 -2.61 -6.81 -18.38
C PHE A 60 -3.19 -8.06 -17.69
N GLY A 61 -4.34 -7.96 -17.04
CA GLY A 61 -4.95 -9.06 -16.29
C GLY A 61 -4.23 -9.38 -14.98
N ILE A 62 -3.46 -8.45 -14.44
CA ILE A 62 -2.74 -8.58 -13.16
C ILE A 62 -3.57 -7.90 -12.07
N GLY A 63 -3.80 -8.63 -10.99
CA GLY A 63 -4.41 -8.08 -9.78
C GLY A 63 -3.41 -7.26 -8.98
N SER A 64 -3.90 -6.27 -8.25
CA SER A 64 -3.08 -5.44 -7.38
C SER A 64 -3.84 -4.98 -6.15
N CYS A 65 -3.11 -4.72 -5.06
CA CYS A 65 -3.69 -4.20 -3.85
C CYS A 65 -2.71 -3.26 -3.14
N TRP A 66 -3.18 -2.09 -2.75
CA TRP A 66 -2.45 -1.20 -1.86
C TRP A 66 -2.49 -1.76 -0.43
N ILE A 67 -1.33 -1.92 0.20
CA ILE A 67 -1.22 -2.47 1.54
C ILE A 67 -1.03 -1.35 2.56
N GLY A 68 -2.12 -0.94 3.21
CA GLY A 68 -2.10 0.13 4.20
C GLY A 68 -1.34 -0.24 5.49
N SER A 69 -1.32 -1.50 5.86
CA SER A 69 -0.64 -1.99 7.07
C SER A 69 0.90 -1.99 6.99
N THR A 70 1.49 -1.62 5.86
CA THR A 70 2.97 -1.60 5.69
C THR A 70 3.67 -0.51 6.49
N GLU A 71 2.97 0.43 7.07
CA GLU A 71 3.57 1.46 7.93
C GLU A 71 4.40 0.85 9.06
N VAL A 72 3.96 -0.28 9.63
CA VAL A 72 4.72 -0.99 10.66
C VAL A 72 6.04 -1.57 10.14
N VAL A 73 6.12 -1.87 8.85
CA VAL A 73 7.36 -2.34 8.20
C VAL A 73 8.35 -1.20 8.03
N TYR A 74 7.86 0.01 7.76
CA TYR A 74 8.72 1.19 7.56
C TYR A 74 9.48 1.59 8.82
N GLU A 75 8.97 1.25 9.99
CA GLU A 75 9.63 1.49 11.27
C GLU A 75 10.73 0.46 11.58
N ASN A 76 10.71 -0.69 10.91
CA ASN A 76 11.69 -1.75 11.11
C ASN A 76 12.95 -1.50 10.27
N ARG A 77 14.01 -1.00 10.92
CA ARG A 77 15.28 -0.65 10.27
C ARG A 77 15.97 -1.81 9.57
N GLU A 78 15.88 -3.03 10.14
CA GLU A 78 16.50 -4.22 9.58
C GLU A 78 15.83 -4.62 8.27
N LEU A 79 14.50 -4.64 8.25
CA LEU A 79 13.73 -4.92 7.04
C LEU A 79 13.96 -3.82 6.00
N MET A 80 13.96 -2.57 6.40
CA MET A 80 14.15 -1.43 5.49
C MET A 80 15.54 -1.39 4.86
N ALA A 81 16.57 -1.86 5.57
CA ALA A 81 17.92 -1.95 5.02
C ALA A 81 17.99 -2.86 3.78
N GLY A 82 17.17 -3.91 3.73
CA GLY A 82 17.08 -4.82 2.58
C GLY A 82 16.56 -4.17 1.30
N PHE A 83 15.76 -3.12 1.41
CA PHE A 83 15.17 -2.42 0.25
C PHE A 83 16.14 -1.44 -0.43
N ARG A 84 17.28 -1.13 0.17
CA ARG A 84 18.31 -0.23 -0.38
C ARG A 84 17.75 1.11 -0.87
N ILE A 85 16.88 1.72 -0.06
CA ILE A 85 16.28 3.02 -0.38
C ILE A 85 17.38 4.07 -0.47
N PRO A 86 17.44 4.88 -1.55
CA PRO A 86 18.44 5.93 -1.69
C PRO A 86 18.33 6.96 -0.57
N GLU A 87 19.47 7.58 -0.22
CA GLU A 87 19.49 8.71 0.69
C GLU A 87 18.59 9.85 0.17
N GLY A 88 17.86 10.50 1.06
CA GLY A 88 16.91 11.56 0.71
C GLY A 88 15.57 11.07 0.20
N TYR A 89 15.33 9.75 0.22
CA TYR A 89 14.03 9.13 -0.11
C TYR A 89 13.45 8.41 1.09
N SER A 90 12.13 8.34 1.13
CA SER A 90 11.40 7.57 2.14
C SER A 90 10.21 6.85 1.53
N PRO A 91 9.78 5.73 2.12
CA PRO A 91 8.61 5.00 1.64
C PRO A 91 7.34 5.83 1.80
N VAL A 92 6.44 5.68 0.85
CA VAL A 92 5.11 6.32 0.83
C VAL A 92 4.02 5.25 0.78
N GLY A 93 4.21 4.21 0.02
CA GLY A 93 3.22 3.15 -0.10
C GLY A 93 3.80 1.85 -0.64
N THR A 94 3.09 0.78 -0.39
CA THR A 94 3.46 -0.54 -0.90
C THR A 94 2.26 -1.16 -1.60
N ILE A 95 2.49 -1.72 -2.76
CA ILE A 95 1.48 -2.39 -3.58
C ILE A 95 1.96 -3.81 -3.83
N VAL A 96 1.05 -4.77 -3.71
CA VAL A 96 1.28 -6.15 -4.14
C VAL A 96 0.62 -6.41 -5.48
N PHE A 97 1.25 -7.28 -6.28
CA PHE A 97 0.79 -7.66 -7.60
C PHE A 97 0.84 -9.17 -7.76
N GLY A 98 -0.12 -9.72 -8.50
CA GLY A 98 -0.18 -11.13 -8.82
C GLY A 98 -1.31 -11.45 -9.78
N TYR A 99 -1.28 -12.62 -10.40
CA TYR A 99 -2.43 -13.07 -11.18
C TYR A 99 -3.58 -13.41 -10.24
N PRO A 100 -4.80 -12.89 -10.49
CA PRO A 100 -5.95 -13.14 -9.64
C PRO A 100 -6.39 -14.60 -9.72
N ASP A 101 -6.72 -15.19 -8.56
CA ASP A 101 -7.29 -16.54 -8.43
C ASP A 101 -8.82 -16.49 -8.26
N GLU A 102 -9.39 -15.31 -8.23
CA GLU A 102 -10.84 -15.07 -8.09
C GLU A 102 -11.29 -13.91 -8.97
N THR A 103 -12.59 -13.84 -9.22
CA THR A 103 -13.23 -12.67 -9.82
C THR A 103 -14.12 -12.05 -8.75
N PRO A 104 -13.66 -10.97 -8.07
CA PRO A 104 -14.45 -10.35 -7.02
C PRO A 104 -15.73 -9.72 -7.60
N GLU A 105 -16.80 -9.74 -6.81
CA GLU A 105 -18.03 -9.04 -7.17
C GLU A 105 -17.78 -7.52 -7.23
N VAL A 106 -18.36 -6.90 -8.24
CA VAL A 106 -18.34 -5.44 -8.36
C VAL A 106 -19.38 -4.87 -7.41
N HIS A 107 -18.91 -4.13 -6.40
CA HIS A 107 -19.81 -3.40 -5.50
C HIS A 107 -20.37 -2.16 -6.17
N ASP A 108 -21.63 -1.86 -5.87
CA ASP A 108 -22.27 -0.62 -6.30
C ASP A 108 -21.51 0.59 -5.75
N LYS A 109 -21.20 1.52 -6.63
CA LYS A 109 -20.54 2.77 -6.25
C LYS A 109 -21.59 3.84 -5.99
N HIS A 110 -21.38 4.63 -4.95
CA HIS A 110 -22.19 5.81 -4.73
C HIS A 110 -22.06 6.77 -5.92
N PRO A 111 -23.18 7.38 -6.36
CA PRO A 111 -23.13 8.38 -7.44
C PRO A 111 -22.26 9.57 -7.01
N ALA A 112 -21.50 10.09 -7.95
CA ALA A 112 -20.67 11.26 -7.70
C ALA A 112 -21.53 12.48 -7.38
N LYS A 113 -21.18 13.19 -6.31
CA LYS A 113 -21.77 14.50 -5.99
C LYS A 113 -20.93 15.57 -6.67
N VAL A 114 -21.42 16.10 -7.78
CA VAL A 114 -20.71 17.10 -8.59
C VAL A 114 -21.44 18.43 -8.52
N THR A 115 -20.70 19.50 -8.22
CA THR A 115 -21.22 20.89 -8.27
C THR A 115 -20.50 21.63 -9.38
N TRP A 116 -21.25 22.19 -10.32
CA TRP A 116 -20.72 23.01 -11.39
C TRP A 116 -20.73 24.47 -10.98
N VAL A 117 -19.57 25.09 -10.93
CA VAL A 117 -19.43 26.53 -10.72
C VAL A 117 -19.30 27.20 -12.09
N LYS A 118 -20.21 28.14 -12.34
CA LYS A 118 -20.24 28.94 -13.57
C LYS A 118 -19.60 30.29 -13.33
#